data_a15195afe0751f0645b43fea5dbed6ed
#
_entry.id   a15195afe0751f0645b43fea5dbed6ed
#
_cell.length_a   1.000
_cell.length_b   1.000
_cell.length_c   1.000
_cell.angle_alpha   90.00
_cell.angle_beta   90.00
_cell.angle_gamma   90.00
#
_symmetry.space_group_name_H-M   'P 1'
#
loop_
_entity.id
_entity.type
_entity.pdbx_description
1 polymer ?
#
loop_
_entity_poly.entity_id
_entity_poly.type
_entity_poly.pdbx_seq_one_letter_code
_entity_poly.pdbx_strand_id
1 'polypeptide(L)'
;MEAATTGTQSVNPGQTAQVARFQITNTSNDTLDFNLAALQQATSTNAAHGGQDGFDLTSFQLFFDSNGNGTYESGTDTATTVDNLGLDQSRIIFVVGNVPLNATNGQIAGVQLTATAVESNGTAITAVGDGTVNGAATVETVFADTVKTGVGGASIARDGIDVATDSFTVSAAVLSVFKSSRVISDGVSASNFKSVPGAEVEYCISVTNAAGGATATNISISDLVPTNTTFVR
;
A
#
# COMPACT_ATOMS: atom_id res chain seq x y z
N MET A 1 -6.39 -13.10 13.79
CA MET A 1 -5.44 -12.56 12.79
C MET A 1 -5.22 -11.08 13.05
N GLU A 2 -4.07 -10.56 12.74
CA GLU A 2 -3.75 -9.14 12.89
C GLU A 2 -2.80 -8.66 11.78
N ALA A 3 -2.83 -7.37 11.48
CA ALA A 3 -1.80 -6.76 10.67
C ALA A 3 -0.51 -6.70 11.49
N ALA A 4 0.60 -7.14 10.92
CA ALA A 4 1.90 -7.14 11.60
C ALA A 4 2.63 -5.80 11.49
N THR A 5 2.07 -4.84 10.75
CA THR A 5 2.54 -3.46 10.67
C THR A 5 1.76 -2.57 11.65
N THR A 6 2.47 -1.72 12.38
CA THR A 6 1.89 -0.84 13.41
C THR A 6 1.56 0.56 12.91
N GLY A 7 1.48 0.78 11.62
CA GLY A 7 1.17 2.09 11.02
C GLY A 7 1.20 2.04 9.49
N THR A 8 0.66 3.10 8.89
CA THR A 8 0.62 3.24 7.44
C THR A 8 2.02 3.20 6.84
N GLN A 9 2.20 2.39 5.81
CA GLN A 9 3.44 2.33 5.05
C GLN A 9 3.47 3.46 4.01
N SER A 10 4.58 4.21 3.98
CA SER A 10 4.79 5.26 2.98
C SER A 10 5.39 4.66 1.71
N VAL A 11 4.75 4.92 0.57
CA VAL A 11 5.15 4.40 -0.74
C VAL A 11 5.26 5.52 -1.78
N ASN A 12 6.06 5.30 -2.83
CA ASN A 12 6.17 6.26 -3.94
C ASN A 12 5.41 5.76 -5.18
N PRO A 13 4.90 6.66 -6.03
CA PRO A 13 4.33 6.27 -7.33
C PRO A 13 5.30 5.45 -8.16
N GLY A 14 4.83 4.37 -8.77
CA GLY A 14 5.62 3.45 -9.57
C GLY A 14 6.50 2.47 -8.79
N GLN A 15 6.45 2.48 -7.47
CA GLN A 15 7.18 1.55 -6.62
C GLN A 15 6.59 0.14 -6.75
N THR A 16 7.44 -0.86 -6.92
CA THR A 16 7.03 -2.26 -7.11
C THR A 16 7.21 -3.08 -5.84
N ALA A 17 6.51 -4.21 -5.77
CA ALA A 17 6.63 -5.21 -4.71
C ALA A 17 6.48 -4.60 -3.29
N GLN A 18 5.49 -3.75 -3.10
CA GLN A 18 5.16 -3.22 -1.79
C GLN A 18 4.42 -4.28 -0.99
N VAL A 19 4.77 -4.46 0.28
CA VAL A 19 4.37 -5.61 1.09
C VAL A 19 3.58 -5.16 2.30
N ALA A 20 2.31 -5.56 2.39
CA ALA A 20 1.56 -5.55 3.63
C ALA A 20 1.76 -6.90 4.33
N ARG A 21 2.15 -6.87 5.59
CA ARG A 21 2.51 -8.05 6.37
C ARG A 21 1.43 -8.34 7.38
N PHE A 22 0.91 -9.56 7.36
CA PHE A 22 -0.10 -10.05 8.28
C PHE A 22 0.44 -11.24 9.07
N GLN A 23 -0.15 -11.48 10.22
CA GLN A 23 0.10 -12.68 11.01
C GLN A 23 -1.23 -13.39 11.28
N ILE A 24 -1.29 -14.68 10.95
CA ILE A 24 -2.36 -15.57 11.35
C ILE A 24 -1.88 -16.42 12.52
N THR A 25 -2.73 -16.57 13.54
CA THR A 25 -2.49 -17.47 14.68
C THR A 25 -3.67 -18.40 14.81
N ASN A 26 -3.42 -19.69 14.90
CA ASN A 26 -4.45 -20.67 15.19
C ASN A 26 -4.76 -20.66 16.71
N THR A 27 -5.91 -20.11 17.06
CA THR A 27 -6.39 -20.03 18.46
C THR A 27 -7.46 -21.07 18.76
N SER A 28 -7.63 -22.07 17.88
CA SER A 28 -8.55 -23.18 18.08
C SER A 28 -7.94 -24.27 18.97
N ASN A 29 -8.72 -25.31 19.24
CA ASN A 29 -8.31 -26.50 19.98
C ASN A 29 -7.82 -27.64 19.08
N ASP A 30 -7.64 -27.39 17.77
CA ASP A 30 -7.25 -28.39 16.79
C ASP A 30 -6.20 -27.86 15.81
N THR A 31 -5.54 -28.75 15.07
CA THR A 31 -4.65 -28.40 13.95
C THR A 31 -5.48 -28.16 12.71
N LEU A 32 -5.35 -26.98 12.12
CA LEU A 32 -6.22 -26.54 11.02
C LEU A 32 -5.42 -26.05 9.82
N ASP A 33 -6.07 -26.14 8.67
CA ASP A 33 -5.67 -25.43 7.46
C ASP A 33 -6.41 -24.08 7.38
N PHE A 34 -5.85 -23.13 6.65
CA PHE A 34 -6.48 -21.84 6.44
C PHE A 34 -6.49 -21.47 4.97
N ASN A 35 -7.69 -21.26 4.45
CA ASN A 35 -7.90 -20.62 3.16
C ASN A 35 -7.76 -19.11 3.33
N LEU A 36 -6.92 -18.50 2.50
CA LEU A 36 -6.60 -17.09 2.55
C LEU A 36 -7.14 -16.35 1.33
N ALA A 37 -7.74 -15.19 1.53
CA ALA A 37 -8.18 -14.31 0.47
C ALA A 37 -7.70 -12.88 0.75
N ALA A 38 -6.94 -12.30 -0.18
CA ALA A 38 -6.55 -10.90 -0.13
C ALA A 38 -7.45 -10.08 -1.06
N LEU A 39 -7.93 -8.94 -0.57
CA LEU A 39 -8.78 -8.01 -1.31
C LEU A 39 -8.22 -6.60 -1.18
N GLN A 40 -8.39 -5.80 -2.21
CA GLN A 40 -8.24 -4.35 -2.13
C GLN A 40 -9.52 -3.75 -1.59
N GLN A 41 -9.43 -2.75 -0.73
CA GLN A 41 -10.61 -2.09 -0.19
C GLN A 41 -11.32 -1.31 -1.30
N ALA A 42 -12.63 -1.19 -1.20
CA ALA A 42 -13.39 -0.36 -2.13
C ALA A 42 -13.11 1.12 -1.88
N THR A 43 -13.03 1.90 -2.94
CA THR A 43 -12.83 3.36 -2.89
C THR A 43 -13.78 4.02 -1.89
N SER A 44 -13.26 4.94 -1.11
CA SER A 44 -13.94 5.65 -0.01
C SER A 44 -14.21 4.80 1.25
N THR A 45 -13.73 3.56 1.32
CA THR A 45 -13.72 2.79 2.57
C THR A 45 -12.65 3.33 3.51
N ASN A 46 -12.93 3.35 4.81
CA ASN A 46 -11.94 3.78 5.80
C ASN A 46 -10.77 2.80 5.84
N ALA A 47 -9.57 3.33 5.65
CA ALA A 47 -8.35 2.55 5.70
C ALA A 47 -7.91 2.25 7.15
N ALA A 48 -7.13 1.20 7.34
CA ALA A 48 -6.70 0.69 8.64
C ALA A 48 -6.06 1.74 9.55
N HIS A 49 -5.29 2.65 8.98
CA HIS A 49 -4.49 3.64 9.72
C HIS A 49 -5.00 5.08 9.52
N GLY A 50 -6.26 5.24 9.13
CA GLY A 50 -6.91 6.53 8.89
C GLY A 50 -6.93 6.95 7.43
N GLY A 51 -7.80 7.91 7.12
CA GLY A 51 -8.11 8.30 5.75
C GLY A 51 -9.03 7.31 5.04
N GLN A 52 -9.20 7.49 3.74
CA GLN A 52 -10.06 6.64 2.92
C GLN A 52 -9.28 6.07 1.74
N ASP A 53 -9.62 4.85 1.35
CA ASP A 53 -9.11 4.23 0.15
C ASP A 53 -9.38 5.10 -1.08
N GLY A 54 -8.38 5.29 -1.92
CA GLY A 54 -8.43 6.18 -3.08
C GLY A 54 -7.73 5.63 -4.32
N PHE A 55 -7.04 4.50 -4.24
CA PHE A 55 -6.46 3.81 -5.39
C PHE A 55 -6.18 2.34 -5.10
N ASP A 56 -6.14 1.54 -6.16
CA ASP A 56 -5.79 0.13 -6.11
C ASP A 56 -4.32 -0.12 -6.49
N LEU A 57 -3.69 -1.06 -5.81
CA LEU A 57 -2.41 -1.63 -6.23
C LEU A 57 -2.58 -2.47 -7.50
N THR A 58 -1.58 -2.49 -8.36
CA THR A 58 -1.50 -3.40 -9.49
C THR A 58 -0.67 -4.64 -9.16
N SER A 59 -0.81 -5.72 -9.94
CA SER A 59 -0.12 -7.00 -9.67
C SER A 59 -0.30 -7.50 -8.23
N PHE A 60 -1.53 -7.38 -7.75
CA PHE A 60 -1.91 -7.69 -6.38
C PHE A 60 -1.93 -9.20 -6.14
N GLN A 61 -1.11 -9.69 -5.22
CA GLN A 61 -0.89 -11.12 -4.97
C GLN A 61 -0.71 -11.40 -3.48
N LEU A 62 -0.98 -12.65 -3.09
CA LEU A 62 -0.83 -13.15 -1.74
C LEU A 62 0.24 -14.24 -1.72
N PHE A 63 1.09 -14.20 -0.70
CA PHE A 63 2.12 -15.21 -0.45
C PHE A 63 2.21 -15.52 1.05
N PHE A 64 2.75 -16.69 1.38
CA PHE A 64 3.08 -16.97 2.77
C PHE A 64 4.59 -17.06 2.95
N ASP A 65 5.07 -16.67 4.12
CA ASP A 65 6.49 -16.75 4.52
C ASP A 65 6.92 -18.22 4.62
N SER A 66 7.51 -18.73 3.55
CA SER A 66 7.84 -20.17 3.40
C SER A 66 9.06 -20.56 4.22
N ASN A 67 9.98 -19.64 4.48
CA ASN A 67 11.21 -19.90 5.23
C ASN A 67 11.18 -19.37 6.66
N GLY A 68 10.12 -18.67 7.07
CA GLY A 68 9.91 -18.17 8.43
C GLY A 68 10.81 -17.00 8.83
N ASN A 69 11.39 -16.27 7.86
CA ASN A 69 12.31 -15.15 8.15
C ASN A 69 11.61 -13.81 8.33
N GLY A 70 10.30 -13.72 8.07
CA GLY A 70 9.48 -12.52 8.22
C GLY A 70 9.68 -11.45 7.15
N THR A 71 10.38 -11.77 6.06
CA THR A 71 10.67 -10.87 4.94
C THR A 71 10.21 -11.52 3.65
N TYR A 72 9.48 -10.76 2.81
CA TYR A 72 9.05 -11.26 1.51
C TYR A 72 10.23 -11.41 0.54
N GLU A 73 10.36 -12.60 -0.02
CA GLU A 73 11.39 -12.95 -1.00
C GLU A 73 10.75 -13.57 -2.24
N SER A 74 10.71 -12.79 -3.32
CA SER A 74 10.20 -13.26 -4.62
C SER A 74 10.96 -14.51 -5.09
N GLY A 75 10.24 -15.60 -5.30
CA GLY A 75 10.82 -16.89 -5.70
C GLY A 75 11.08 -17.89 -4.56
N THR A 76 11.10 -17.45 -3.30
CA THR A 76 11.14 -18.30 -2.11
C THR A 76 9.73 -18.42 -1.52
N ASP A 77 9.04 -17.29 -1.36
CA ASP A 77 7.69 -17.24 -0.83
C ASP A 77 6.69 -17.42 -1.97
N THR A 78 6.26 -18.65 -2.18
CA THR A 78 5.44 -19.02 -3.34
C THR A 78 4.09 -19.63 -2.98
N ALA A 79 3.92 -20.07 -1.73
CA ALA A 79 2.69 -20.72 -1.29
C ALA A 79 1.58 -19.71 -0.99
N THR A 80 0.35 -20.12 -1.20
CA THR A 80 -0.87 -19.27 -1.04
C THR A 80 -1.84 -19.84 -0.01
N THR A 81 -1.53 -20.99 0.60
CA THR A 81 -2.31 -21.68 1.63
C THR A 81 -1.47 -21.87 2.88
N VAL A 82 -2.11 -21.93 4.02
CA VAL A 82 -1.48 -22.28 5.30
C VAL A 82 -2.03 -23.63 5.73
N ASP A 83 -1.18 -24.65 5.62
CA ASP A 83 -1.56 -26.03 5.91
C ASP A 83 -1.01 -26.47 7.27
N ASN A 84 -1.76 -27.29 7.99
CA ASN A 84 -1.38 -27.94 9.24
C ASN A 84 -0.84 -26.95 10.30
N LEU A 85 -1.50 -25.83 10.50
CA LEU A 85 -1.15 -24.90 11.57
C LEU A 85 -1.65 -25.46 12.91
N GLY A 86 -0.71 -25.86 13.77
CA GLY A 86 -1.01 -26.39 15.08
C GLY A 86 -1.55 -25.33 16.03
N LEU A 87 -2.03 -25.78 17.20
CA LEU A 87 -2.55 -24.93 18.28
C LEU A 87 -1.51 -23.88 18.67
N ASP A 88 -1.94 -22.63 18.83
CA ASP A 88 -1.12 -21.47 19.22
C ASP A 88 0.06 -21.17 18.29
N GLN A 89 0.15 -21.85 17.16
CA GLN A 89 1.15 -21.56 16.14
C GLN A 89 0.72 -20.39 15.26
N SER A 90 1.72 -19.68 14.76
CA SER A 90 1.52 -18.52 13.86
C SER A 90 2.27 -18.70 12.54
N ARG A 91 1.75 -18.03 11.50
CA ARG A 91 2.41 -17.86 10.19
C ARG A 91 2.30 -16.42 9.74
N ILE A 92 3.33 -15.97 9.02
CA ILE A 92 3.35 -14.66 8.38
C ILE A 92 2.82 -14.80 6.95
N ILE A 93 1.98 -13.84 6.57
CA ILE A 93 1.37 -13.73 5.24
C ILE A 93 1.76 -12.38 4.66
N PHE A 94 2.15 -12.39 3.39
CA PHE A 94 2.47 -11.19 2.63
C PHE A 94 1.40 -10.93 1.57
N VAL A 95 0.86 -9.72 1.57
CA VAL A 95 0.04 -9.20 0.48
C VAL A 95 0.91 -8.20 -0.28
N VAL A 96 1.20 -8.50 -1.54
CA VAL A 96 2.19 -7.80 -2.34
C VAL A 96 1.53 -7.13 -3.52
N GLY A 97 1.89 -5.89 -3.81
CA GLY A 97 1.38 -5.16 -4.96
C GLY A 97 2.31 -4.05 -5.43
N ASN A 98 2.03 -3.50 -6.60
CA ASN A 98 2.77 -2.39 -7.18
C ASN A 98 1.93 -1.11 -7.08
N VAL A 99 2.57 -0.01 -6.73
CA VAL A 99 1.94 1.31 -6.72
C VAL A 99 1.85 1.85 -8.15
N PRO A 100 0.67 2.23 -8.64
CA PRO A 100 0.54 2.82 -9.98
C PRO A 100 1.35 4.12 -10.09
N LEU A 101 1.90 4.36 -11.28
CA LEU A 101 2.71 5.56 -11.54
C LEU A 101 1.88 6.87 -11.43
N ASN A 102 0.57 6.77 -11.67
CA ASN A 102 -0.36 7.91 -11.59
C ASN A 102 -0.94 8.15 -10.18
N ALA A 103 -0.52 7.37 -9.18
CA ALA A 103 -0.91 7.62 -7.79
C ALA A 103 -0.36 8.97 -7.32
N THR A 104 -1.17 9.73 -6.60
CA THR A 104 -0.85 11.10 -6.18
C THR A 104 -0.59 11.20 -4.69
N ASN A 105 0.19 12.20 -4.30
CA ASN A 105 0.55 12.42 -2.90
C ASN A 105 -0.66 12.47 -1.98
N GLY A 106 -0.60 11.70 -0.89
CA GLY A 106 -1.66 11.61 0.12
C GLY A 106 -2.76 10.60 -0.20
N GLN A 107 -2.80 10.00 -1.41
CA GLN A 107 -3.72 8.89 -1.68
C GLN A 107 -3.35 7.64 -0.85
N ILE A 108 -4.36 6.85 -0.54
CA ILE A 108 -4.23 5.66 0.30
C ILE A 108 -4.74 4.45 -0.49
N ALA A 109 -4.03 3.33 -0.40
CA ALA A 109 -4.50 2.02 -0.82
C ALA A 109 -4.73 1.15 0.41
N GLY A 110 -5.97 0.74 0.64
CA GLY A 110 -6.35 -0.17 1.69
C GLY A 110 -6.31 -1.62 1.21
N VAL A 111 -5.74 -2.50 2.01
CA VAL A 111 -5.68 -3.94 1.74
C VAL A 111 -6.31 -4.72 2.90
N GLN A 112 -6.99 -5.80 2.56
CA GLN A 112 -7.64 -6.68 3.51
C GLN A 112 -7.20 -8.11 3.27
N LEU A 113 -6.89 -8.83 4.33
CA LEU A 113 -6.70 -10.27 4.34
C LEU A 113 -7.83 -10.91 5.13
N THR A 114 -8.45 -11.93 4.54
CA THR A 114 -9.43 -12.81 5.20
C THR A 114 -8.81 -14.19 5.32
N ALA A 115 -8.88 -14.79 6.49
CA ALA A 115 -8.50 -16.18 6.74
C ALA A 115 -9.74 -16.96 7.18
N THR A 116 -9.98 -18.09 6.52
CA THR A 116 -11.06 -19.02 6.85
C THR A 116 -10.46 -20.36 7.25
N ALA A 117 -10.76 -20.80 8.46
CA ALA A 117 -10.35 -22.10 8.96
C ALA A 117 -11.07 -23.22 8.22
N VAL A 118 -10.33 -24.26 7.84
CA VAL A 118 -10.84 -25.46 7.19
C VAL A 118 -10.15 -26.69 7.77
N GLU A 119 -10.77 -27.86 7.61
CA GLU A 119 -10.10 -29.12 7.94
C GLU A 119 -8.95 -29.41 6.96
N SER A 120 -8.05 -30.30 7.33
CA SER A 120 -6.88 -30.66 6.53
C SER A 120 -7.19 -31.24 5.13
N ASN A 121 -8.44 -31.56 4.87
CA ASN A 121 -8.94 -31.97 3.56
C ASN A 121 -9.61 -30.81 2.77
N GLY A 122 -9.58 -29.58 3.30
CA GLY A 122 -10.20 -28.41 2.71
C GLY A 122 -11.73 -28.29 2.95
N THR A 123 -12.31 -29.18 3.76
CA THR A 123 -13.73 -29.10 4.11
C THR A 123 -13.98 -27.90 5.05
N ALA A 124 -15.01 -27.12 4.76
CA ALA A 124 -15.42 -26.04 5.64
C ALA A 124 -15.83 -26.56 7.02
N ILE A 125 -15.31 -25.94 8.07
CA ILE A 125 -15.68 -26.28 9.43
C ILE A 125 -16.98 -25.53 9.75
N THR A 126 -17.96 -26.25 10.26
CA THR A 126 -19.21 -25.64 10.72
C THR A 126 -19.00 -25.01 12.10
N ALA A 127 -19.22 -23.71 12.22
CA ALA A 127 -19.17 -23.04 13.51
C ALA A 127 -20.13 -23.71 14.52
N VAL A 128 -19.60 -24.05 15.69
CA VAL A 128 -20.43 -24.57 16.78
C VAL A 128 -20.95 -23.39 17.58
N GLY A 129 -22.25 -23.19 17.57
CA GLY A 129 -22.90 -22.15 18.36
C GLY A 129 -22.70 -22.34 19.86
N ASP A 130 -22.65 -21.24 20.60
CA ASP A 130 -22.58 -21.26 22.06
C ASP A 130 -23.81 -22.04 22.63
N GLY A 131 -23.53 -23.09 23.41
CA GLY A 131 -24.55 -23.97 23.98
C GLY A 131 -24.89 -25.22 23.14
N THR A 132 -24.20 -25.49 22.05
CA THR A 132 -24.31 -26.77 21.33
C THR A 132 -23.66 -27.86 22.18
N VAL A 133 -24.36 -28.94 22.44
CA VAL A 133 -23.84 -30.06 23.22
C VAL A 133 -23.00 -30.94 22.30
N ASN A 134 -21.74 -31.18 22.66
CA ASN A 134 -20.89 -32.13 21.95
C ASN A 134 -21.59 -33.46 21.79
N GLY A 135 -21.60 -34.01 20.58
CA GLY A 135 -22.02 -35.39 20.35
C GLY A 135 -21.14 -36.36 21.16
N ALA A 136 -21.72 -37.42 21.69
CA ALA A 136 -20.98 -38.43 22.42
C ALA A 136 -19.86 -39.00 21.53
N ALA A 137 -18.60 -38.75 21.90
CA ALA A 137 -17.37 -39.22 21.26
C ALA A 137 -16.79 -38.36 20.11
N THR A 138 -17.21 -37.13 19.90
CA THR A 138 -16.54 -36.18 19.00
C THR A 138 -16.02 -34.99 19.79
N VAL A 139 -14.78 -34.60 19.53
CA VAL A 139 -14.22 -33.30 20.00
C VAL A 139 -14.55 -32.30 18.91
N GLU A 140 -15.38 -31.32 19.25
CA GLU A 140 -15.73 -30.28 18.30
C GLU A 140 -14.63 -29.20 18.25
N THR A 141 -14.35 -28.70 17.06
CA THR A 141 -13.41 -27.59 16.88
C THR A 141 -14.04 -26.31 17.43
N VAL A 142 -13.35 -25.64 18.34
CA VAL A 142 -13.79 -24.40 18.99
C VAL A 142 -12.92 -23.26 18.52
N PHE A 143 -13.55 -22.22 17.99
CA PHE A 143 -12.90 -20.99 17.61
C PHE A 143 -12.99 -19.92 18.71
N ALA A 144 -11.91 -19.20 18.91
CA ALA A 144 -11.81 -18.09 19.85
C ALA A 144 -11.78 -16.72 19.16
N ASP A 145 -12.08 -16.68 17.88
CA ASP A 145 -12.14 -15.44 17.12
C ASP A 145 -13.28 -14.53 17.62
N THR A 146 -13.07 -13.23 17.49
CA THR A 146 -14.01 -12.20 17.94
C THR A 146 -14.48 -11.35 16.77
N VAL A 147 -15.66 -10.74 16.90
CA VAL A 147 -16.15 -9.77 15.91
C VAL A 147 -15.18 -8.61 15.78
N LYS A 148 -14.71 -8.35 14.56
CA LYS A 148 -13.92 -7.15 14.24
C LYS A 148 -14.82 -6.11 13.58
N THR A 149 -14.93 -4.94 14.21
CA THR A 149 -15.68 -3.80 13.70
C THR A 149 -14.78 -2.88 12.88
N GLY A 150 -15.32 -2.29 11.80
CA GLY A 150 -14.59 -1.34 10.95
C GLY A 150 -13.78 -1.97 9.83
N VAL A 151 -13.88 -3.28 9.63
CA VAL A 151 -13.26 -4.02 8.54
C VAL A 151 -14.32 -4.28 7.47
N GLY A 152 -13.98 -4.11 6.21
CA GLY A 152 -14.91 -4.37 5.09
C GLY A 152 -15.24 -5.86 4.97
N GLY A 153 -16.22 -6.32 5.71
CA GLY A 153 -16.70 -7.68 5.80
C GLY A 153 -17.15 -8.01 7.24
N ALA A 154 -18.24 -8.73 7.39
CA ALA A 154 -18.72 -9.12 8.70
C ALA A 154 -17.89 -10.31 9.21
N SER A 155 -16.99 -10.07 10.13
CA SER A 155 -16.46 -11.12 11.00
C SER A 155 -17.52 -11.37 12.10
N ILE A 156 -18.00 -12.59 12.18
CA ILE A 156 -18.88 -13.06 13.26
C ILE A 156 -18.01 -13.76 14.28
N ALA A 157 -18.30 -13.61 15.57
CA ALA A 157 -17.52 -14.31 16.59
C ALA A 157 -17.68 -15.83 16.47
N ARG A 158 -16.58 -16.55 16.59
CA ARG A 158 -16.51 -18.02 16.65
C ARG A 158 -16.99 -18.74 15.36
N ASP A 159 -16.75 -18.12 14.20
CA ASP A 159 -17.10 -18.75 12.92
C ASP A 159 -15.87 -19.31 12.18
N GLY A 160 -14.69 -19.19 12.75
CA GLY A 160 -13.43 -19.62 12.12
C GLY A 160 -12.97 -18.70 10.97
N ILE A 161 -13.60 -17.53 10.84
CA ILE A 161 -13.24 -16.52 9.85
C ILE A 161 -12.70 -15.30 10.57
N ASP A 162 -11.53 -14.87 10.19
CA ASP A 162 -10.96 -13.63 10.73
C ASP A 162 -10.45 -12.72 9.61
N VAL A 163 -10.50 -11.41 9.86
CA VAL A 163 -10.18 -10.38 8.89
C VAL A 163 -9.19 -9.40 9.51
N ALA A 164 -8.18 -9.02 8.74
CA ALA A 164 -7.28 -7.93 9.11
C ALA A 164 -7.07 -6.99 7.93
N THR A 165 -6.81 -5.72 8.22
CA THR A 165 -6.56 -4.68 7.22
C THR A 165 -5.25 -3.98 7.47
N ASP A 166 -4.64 -3.51 6.39
CA ASP A 166 -3.45 -2.66 6.39
C ASP A 166 -3.61 -1.60 5.30
N SER A 167 -2.71 -0.62 5.21
CA SER A 167 -2.79 0.40 4.18
C SER A 167 -1.43 1.01 3.82
N PHE A 168 -1.36 1.49 2.58
CA PHE A 168 -0.23 2.24 2.04
C PHE A 168 -0.65 3.69 1.80
N THR A 169 0.20 4.65 2.16
CA THR A 169 -0.02 6.06 1.82
C THR A 169 1.03 6.53 0.83
N VAL A 170 0.58 7.13 -0.26
CA VAL A 170 1.47 7.68 -1.27
C VAL A 170 2.16 8.93 -0.76
N SER A 171 3.49 8.93 -0.80
CA SER A 171 4.34 10.07 -0.53
C SER A 171 5.07 10.47 -1.81
N ALA A 172 4.64 11.55 -2.45
CA ALA A 172 5.20 12.04 -3.70
C ALA A 172 5.59 13.50 -3.60
N ALA A 173 6.65 13.90 -4.33
CA ALA A 173 6.97 15.30 -4.50
C ALA A 173 5.90 15.99 -5.36
N VAL A 174 5.46 17.16 -4.93
CA VAL A 174 4.47 17.99 -5.65
C VAL A 174 5.17 19.21 -6.21
N LEU A 175 5.71 19.06 -7.43
CA LEU A 175 6.52 20.08 -8.07
C LEU A 175 5.68 21.03 -8.92
N SER A 176 6.00 22.32 -8.85
CA SER A 176 5.56 23.32 -9.79
C SER A 176 6.76 24.07 -10.39
N VAL A 177 6.65 24.38 -11.68
CA VAL A 177 7.70 25.09 -12.43
C VAL A 177 7.13 26.39 -12.97
N PHE A 178 7.84 27.46 -12.73
CA PHE A 178 7.52 28.79 -13.25
C PHE A 178 8.73 29.32 -14.01
N LYS A 179 8.49 29.75 -15.27
CA LYS A 179 9.51 30.41 -16.12
C LYS A 179 9.14 31.86 -16.32
N SER A 180 10.07 32.76 -16.09
CA SER A 180 9.94 34.20 -16.34
C SER A 180 11.11 34.69 -17.20
N SER A 181 10.91 35.82 -17.86
CA SER A 181 11.97 36.48 -18.59
C SER A 181 11.92 38.00 -18.37
N ARG A 182 13.07 38.62 -18.42
CA ARG A 182 13.19 40.09 -18.41
C ARG A 182 14.33 40.54 -19.33
N VAL A 183 14.16 41.69 -19.95
CA VAL A 183 15.28 42.35 -20.67
C VAL A 183 16.18 43.01 -19.64
N ILE A 184 17.46 42.71 -19.66
CA ILE A 184 18.48 43.23 -18.75
C ILE A 184 19.39 44.27 -19.41
N SER A 185 19.45 44.30 -20.75
CA SER A 185 20.14 45.32 -21.55
C SER A 185 19.54 45.36 -22.94
N ASP A 186 19.35 46.54 -23.52
CA ASP A 186 19.00 46.73 -24.92
C ASP A 186 20.15 47.37 -25.74
N GLY A 187 21.31 47.57 -25.09
CA GLY A 187 22.48 48.16 -25.72
C GLY A 187 22.42 49.68 -25.97
N VAL A 188 21.30 50.31 -25.62
CA VAL A 188 21.03 51.73 -25.92
C VAL A 188 20.57 52.49 -24.68
N SER A 189 19.64 51.97 -23.93
CA SER A 189 18.99 52.65 -22.81
C SER A 189 19.77 52.47 -21.49
N ALA A 190 19.74 53.48 -20.64
CA ALA A 190 20.29 53.39 -19.27
C ALA A 190 19.31 52.76 -18.29
N SER A 191 18.01 52.75 -18.60
CA SER A 191 16.91 52.17 -17.81
C SER A 191 15.69 51.94 -18.71
N ASN A 192 14.71 51.16 -18.23
CA ASN A 192 13.50 50.83 -18.99
C ASN A 192 13.81 50.15 -20.35
N PHE A 193 14.64 49.09 -20.30
CA PHE A 193 15.14 48.36 -21.45
C PHE A 193 14.01 47.83 -22.33
N LYS A 194 14.21 47.81 -23.63
CA LYS A 194 13.24 47.37 -24.63
C LYS A 194 13.64 46.04 -25.28
N SER A 195 12.65 45.25 -25.64
CA SER A 195 12.85 44.02 -26.38
C SER A 195 13.12 44.37 -27.85
N VAL A 196 14.36 44.69 -28.19
CA VAL A 196 14.80 45.02 -29.54
C VAL A 196 15.80 43.93 -30.04
N PRO A 197 16.01 43.78 -31.34
CA PRO A 197 17.06 42.87 -31.83
C PRO A 197 18.42 43.20 -31.23
N GLY A 198 19.10 42.19 -30.67
CA GLY A 198 20.37 42.31 -29.97
C GLY A 198 20.25 42.61 -28.46
N ALA A 199 19.05 42.77 -27.93
CA ALA A 199 18.82 42.92 -26.51
C ALA A 199 19.21 41.63 -25.75
N GLU A 200 19.74 41.84 -24.56
CA GLU A 200 20.07 40.73 -23.64
C GLU A 200 18.85 40.44 -22.73
N VAL A 201 18.43 39.17 -22.72
CA VAL A 201 17.25 38.69 -21.98
C VAL A 201 17.68 37.66 -20.95
N GLU A 202 17.33 37.91 -19.71
CA GLU A 202 17.51 36.94 -18.63
C GLU A 202 16.25 36.06 -18.54
N TYR A 203 16.45 34.74 -18.51
CA TYR A 203 15.40 33.76 -18.18
C TYR A 203 15.64 33.23 -16.77
N CYS A 204 14.60 33.17 -15.97
CA CYS A 204 14.62 32.59 -14.64
C CYS A 204 13.64 31.42 -14.60
N ILE A 205 14.09 30.25 -14.15
CA ILE A 205 13.25 29.08 -13.89
C ILE A 205 13.21 28.89 -12.37
N SER A 206 12.02 28.95 -11.81
CA SER A 206 11.77 28.63 -10.40
C SER A 206 11.08 27.29 -10.31
N VAL A 207 11.64 26.38 -9.50
CA VAL A 207 11.04 25.08 -9.18
C VAL A 207 10.72 25.08 -7.70
N THR A 208 9.47 24.79 -7.36
CA THR A 208 9.04 24.69 -5.97
C THR A 208 8.41 23.33 -5.71
N ASN A 209 8.67 22.78 -4.54
CA ASN A 209 7.97 21.60 -4.02
C ASN A 209 6.94 22.10 -3.00
N ALA A 210 5.66 21.76 -3.19
CA ALA A 210 4.61 22.22 -2.31
C ALA A 210 4.79 21.69 -0.88
N ALA A 211 4.30 22.45 0.10
CA ALA A 211 4.28 22.01 1.49
C ALA A 211 3.44 20.70 1.63
N GLY A 212 3.97 19.73 2.37
CA GLY A 212 3.35 18.40 2.51
C GLY A 212 3.71 17.40 1.40
N GLY A 213 4.43 17.84 0.35
CA GLY A 213 5.02 16.91 -0.62
C GLY A 213 6.28 16.22 -0.06
N ALA A 214 6.54 15.00 -0.52
CA ALA A 214 7.79 14.29 -0.22
C ALA A 214 9.01 15.06 -0.77
N THR A 215 10.18 14.80 -0.21
CA THR A 215 11.43 15.37 -0.72
C THR A 215 11.64 14.96 -2.18
N ALA A 216 11.82 15.92 -3.07
CA ALA A 216 12.17 15.66 -4.45
C ALA A 216 13.68 15.40 -4.58
N THR A 217 14.04 14.28 -5.16
CA THR A 217 15.43 13.89 -5.42
C THR A 217 15.65 13.76 -6.93
N ASN A 218 16.92 13.91 -7.37
CA ASN A 218 17.31 13.74 -8.78
C ASN A 218 16.54 14.64 -9.76
N ILE A 219 16.28 15.89 -9.35
CA ILE A 219 15.62 16.87 -10.23
C ILE A 219 16.56 17.23 -11.37
N SER A 220 16.06 17.08 -12.60
CA SER A 220 16.74 17.57 -13.82
C SER A 220 15.90 18.67 -14.45
N ILE A 221 16.55 19.80 -14.74
CA ILE A 221 15.92 20.95 -15.40
C ILE A 221 16.56 21.08 -16.78
N SER A 222 15.72 21.05 -17.83
CA SER A 222 16.15 21.27 -19.20
C SER A 222 15.32 22.39 -19.81
N ASP A 223 15.98 23.34 -20.43
CA ASP A 223 15.35 24.44 -21.16
C ASP A 223 16.04 24.63 -22.52
N LEU A 224 15.25 24.79 -23.56
CA LEU A 224 15.78 25.02 -24.90
C LEU A 224 16.02 26.50 -25.13
N VAL A 225 17.17 26.83 -25.68
CA VAL A 225 17.46 28.21 -26.14
C VAL A 225 16.47 28.56 -27.24
N PRO A 226 15.71 29.68 -27.12
CA PRO A 226 14.73 30.06 -28.11
C PRO A 226 15.35 30.28 -29.49
N THR A 227 14.58 30.00 -30.54
CA THR A 227 15.02 30.23 -31.94
C THR A 227 15.44 31.68 -32.13
N ASN A 228 16.49 31.94 -32.89
CA ASN A 228 17.08 33.26 -33.13
C ASN A 228 17.67 33.96 -31.89
N THR A 229 18.03 33.23 -30.88
CA THR A 229 18.81 33.69 -29.74
C THR A 229 20.09 32.92 -29.58
N THR A 230 21.08 33.49 -28.92
CA THR A 230 22.33 32.83 -28.53
C THR A 230 22.47 32.85 -27.03
N PHE A 231 22.99 31.76 -26.46
CA PHE A 231 23.28 31.72 -25.05
C PHE A 231 24.53 32.55 -24.74
N VAL A 232 24.38 33.50 -23.81
CA VAL A 232 25.47 34.31 -23.28
C VAL A 232 25.70 33.89 -21.83
N ARG A 233 26.95 33.65 -21.46
CA ARG A 233 27.34 33.31 -20.08
C ARG A 233 27.69 34.54 -19.31
#